data_f930f0e7cc4bfeee5bce2525987e2e76
#
_entry.id   f930f0e7cc4bfeee5bce2525987e2e76
#
_cell.length_a   1.000
_cell.length_b   1.000
_cell.length_c   1.000
_cell.angle_alpha   90.00
_cell.angle_beta   90.00
_cell.angle_gamma   90.00
#
_symmetry.space_group_name_H-M   'P 1'
#
loop_
_entity.id
_entity.type
_entity.pdbx_description
1 polymer ?
#
loop_
_entity_poly.entity_id
_entity_poly.type
_entity_poly.pdbx_seq_one_letter_code
_entity_poly.pdbx_strand_id
1 'polypeptide(L)'
;MARPPTEIPTVSSQRRSYSSSYNRGSRVSENIFWFSRQELKHLVIGTFLVMMVALSLYGVFIPDNWVTLSLAFIFASSFLLHELAHKFTAQKYGLWSEFKLIPFGSALTIASIFLPLKIIAPGTVMIIGRATLSTIGRTAFAGPLTNIMLGYGLLLSSLLTSGSIISMILGWGAYVNAILAIFNLIPFGVLDGQKII
;
A
#
# COMPACT_ATOMS: atom_id res chain seq x y z
N MET A 1 -22.62 -13.73 -58.51
CA MET A 1 -23.33 -13.31 -57.27
C MET A 1 -22.31 -12.70 -56.32
N ALA A 2 -22.32 -11.38 -56.17
CA ALA A 2 -21.40 -10.65 -55.29
C ALA A 2 -22.00 -10.63 -53.85
N ARG A 3 -21.19 -10.89 -52.82
CA ARG A 3 -21.59 -10.74 -51.44
C ARG A 3 -21.82 -9.27 -51.10
N PRO A 4 -22.89 -8.91 -50.33
CA PRO A 4 -23.06 -7.54 -49.88
C PRO A 4 -21.92 -7.10 -48.92
N PRO A 5 -21.57 -5.82 -48.89
CA PRO A 5 -20.53 -5.30 -48.03
C PRO A 5 -20.93 -5.44 -46.58
N THR A 6 -19.98 -5.87 -45.73
CA THR A 6 -20.13 -5.94 -44.28
C THR A 6 -20.45 -4.56 -43.73
N GLU A 7 -21.57 -4.41 -43.03
CA GLU A 7 -21.98 -3.16 -42.40
C GLU A 7 -20.93 -2.70 -41.38
N ILE A 8 -20.45 -1.47 -41.57
CA ILE A 8 -19.59 -0.80 -40.62
C ILE A 8 -20.41 -0.47 -39.35
N PRO A 9 -19.99 -0.92 -38.17
CA PRO A 9 -20.76 -0.66 -36.91
C PRO A 9 -20.91 0.84 -36.72
N THR A 10 -22.14 1.28 -36.52
CA THR A 10 -22.47 2.70 -36.29
C THR A 10 -21.95 3.17 -34.95
N VAL A 11 -21.60 4.45 -34.84
CA VAL A 11 -21.11 5.11 -33.60
C VAL A 11 -22.07 4.88 -32.40
N SER A 12 -23.36 4.68 -32.66
CA SER A 12 -24.37 4.36 -31.65
C SER A 12 -24.21 2.95 -31.05
N SER A 13 -23.74 1.97 -31.85
CA SER A 13 -23.52 0.59 -31.36
C SER A 13 -22.25 0.50 -30.50
N GLN A 14 -21.21 1.27 -30.85
CA GLN A 14 -20.01 1.38 -30.02
C GLN A 14 -20.29 2.09 -28.68
N ARG A 15 -21.11 3.16 -28.66
CA ARG A 15 -21.52 3.80 -27.40
C ARG A 15 -22.28 2.85 -26.47
N ARG A 16 -23.14 1.98 -26.99
CA ARG A 16 -23.85 0.97 -26.17
C ARG A 16 -22.92 -0.10 -25.61
N SER A 17 -21.91 -0.52 -26.36
CA SER A 17 -20.89 -1.47 -25.87
C SER A 17 -20.06 -0.88 -24.75
N TYR A 18 -19.60 0.37 -24.87
CA TYR A 18 -18.85 1.06 -23.83
C TYR A 18 -19.71 1.34 -22.58
N SER A 19 -20.99 1.70 -22.72
CA SER A 19 -21.86 1.94 -21.59
C SER A 19 -22.22 0.64 -20.83
N SER A 20 -22.33 -0.48 -21.53
CA SER A 20 -22.61 -1.80 -20.92
C SER A 20 -21.41 -2.34 -20.13
N SER A 21 -20.18 -2.13 -20.60
CA SER A 21 -18.95 -2.48 -19.85
C SER A 21 -18.76 -1.59 -18.63
N TYR A 22 -19.12 -0.30 -18.73
CA TYR A 22 -18.99 0.67 -17.66
C TYR A 22 -19.99 0.42 -16.50
N ASN A 23 -21.21 -0.04 -16.81
CA ASN A 23 -22.25 -0.33 -15.80
C ASN A 23 -21.99 -1.64 -15.01
N ARG A 24 -21.08 -2.50 -15.45
CA ARG A 24 -20.71 -3.71 -14.71
C ARG A 24 -19.67 -3.44 -13.60
N GLY A 25 -18.98 -2.29 -13.64
CA GLY A 25 -18.00 -1.84 -12.64
C GLY A 25 -18.56 -0.96 -11.52
N SER A 26 -19.81 -0.46 -11.63
CA SER A 26 -20.33 0.57 -10.72
C SER A 26 -21.29 0.06 -9.65
N ARG A 27 -21.18 -1.20 -9.21
CA ARG A 27 -21.59 -1.49 -7.84
C ARG A 27 -20.45 -1.08 -6.91
N VAL A 28 -20.37 0.21 -6.61
CA VAL A 28 -19.65 0.69 -5.42
C VAL A 28 -20.26 -0.10 -4.26
N SER A 29 -19.51 -0.99 -3.67
CA SER A 29 -19.94 -1.73 -2.49
C SER A 29 -20.28 -0.68 -1.43
N GLU A 30 -21.52 -0.67 -0.93
CA GLU A 30 -21.96 0.18 0.18
C GLU A 30 -21.19 -0.16 1.48
N ASN A 31 -20.41 -1.22 1.49
CA ASN A 31 -19.57 -1.65 2.61
C ASN A 31 -18.18 -1.01 2.51
N ILE A 32 -17.91 -0.06 3.40
CA ILE A 32 -16.62 0.66 3.54
C ILE A 32 -15.44 -0.28 3.89
N PHE A 33 -15.63 -1.55 4.17
CA PHE A 33 -14.56 -2.50 4.54
C PHE A 33 -14.59 -3.77 3.70
N TRP A 34 -14.87 -3.63 2.39
CA TRP A 34 -14.91 -4.80 1.53
C TRP A 34 -13.50 -5.23 1.10
N PHE A 35 -13.24 -6.54 1.17
CA PHE A 35 -12.03 -7.19 0.70
C PHE A 35 -12.36 -8.32 -0.26
N SER A 36 -11.67 -8.40 -1.40
CA SER A 36 -11.72 -9.57 -2.27
C SER A 36 -10.81 -10.68 -1.72
N ARG A 37 -11.13 -11.93 -2.04
CA ARG A 37 -10.26 -13.06 -1.69
C ARG A 37 -8.86 -12.94 -2.31
N GLN A 38 -8.79 -12.35 -3.50
CA GLN A 38 -7.51 -12.14 -4.19
C GLN A 38 -6.70 -11.03 -3.54
N GLU A 39 -7.34 -9.94 -3.12
CA GLU A 39 -6.71 -8.88 -2.37
C GLU A 39 -6.09 -9.37 -1.05
N LEU A 40 -6.84 -10.19 -0.29
CA LEU A 40 -6.32 -10.77 0.95
C LEU A 40 -5.06 -11.60 0.71
N LYS A 41 -5.02 -12.40 -0.38
CA LYS A 41 -3.81 -13.13 -0.77
C LYS A 41 -2.65 -12.17 -1.08
N HIS A 42 -2.91 -11.10 -1.84
CA HIS A 42 -1.90 -10.12 -2.19
C HIS A 42 -1.38 -9.36 -0.96
N LEU A 43 -2.27 -8.96 -0.03
CA LEU A 43 -1.88 -8.31 1.23
C LEU A 43 -1.02 -9.24 2.09
N VAL A 44 -1.41 -10.51 2.25
CA VAL A 44 -0.64 -11.49 3.03
C VAL A 44 0.75 -11.69 2.40
N ILE A 45 0.82 -11.92 1.09
CA ILE A 45 2.10 -12.12 0.40
C ILE A 45 2.96 -10.85 0.48
N GLY A 46 2.39 -9.67 0.20
CA GLY A 46 3.11 -8.39 0.27
C GLY A 46 3.66 -8.12 1.67
N THR A 47 2.83 -8.29 2.71
CA THR A 47 3.25 -8.13 4.10
C THR A 47 4.33 -9.13 4.50
N PHE A 48 4.22 -10.38 4.05
CA PHE A 48 5.24 -11.40 4.28
C PHE A 48 6.57 -11.04 3.61
N LEU A 49 6.56 -10.56 2.37
CA LEU A 49 7.78 -10.11 1.68
C LEU A 49 8.44 -8.95 2.44
N VAL A 50 7.66 -7.99 2.90
CA VAL A 50 8.17 -6.86 3.71
C VAL A 50 8.78 -7.36 5.02
N MET A 51 8.14 -8.32 5.68
CA MET A 51 8.67 -8.94 6.90
C MET A 51 10.01 -9.65 6.63
N MET A 52 10.14 -10.37 5.51
CA MET A 52 11.41 -11.04 5.14
C MET A 52 12.53 -10.03 4.88
N VAL A 53 12.24 -8.90 4.23
CA VAL A 53 13.21 -7.81 4.05
C VAL A 53 13.63 -7.23 5.40
N ALA A 54 12.69 -7.00 6.31
CA ALA A 54 12.98 -6.49 7.65
C ALA A 54 13.84 -7.48 8.46
N LEU A 55 13.54 -8.78 8.41
CA LEU A 55 14.37 -9.82 9.03
C LEU A 55 15.77 -9.84 8.46
N SER A 56 15.94 -9.68 7.15
CA SER A 56 17.26 -9.63 6.52
C SER A 56 18.04 -8.37 6.87
N LEU A 57 17.35 -7.27 7.18
CA LEU A 57 17.97 -6.03 7.62
C LEU A 57 18.42 -6.11 9.08
N TYR A 58 17.50 -6.45 9.97
CA TYR A 58 17.75 -6.44 11.41
C TYR A 58 18.58 -7.64 11.88
N GLY A 59 18.38 -8.82 11.29
CA GLY A 59 19.10 -10.04 11.64
C GLY A 59 20.60 -9.98 11.42
N VAL A 60 21.09 -9.07 10.55
CA VAL A 60 22.52 -8.83 10.36
C VAL A 60 23.13 -8.01 11.49
N PHE A 61 22.37 -7.07 12.06
CA PHE A 61 22.86 -6.08 13.03
C PHE A 61 22.47 -6.40 14.48
N ILE A 62 21.42 -7.19 14.68
CA ILE A 62 20.84 -7.48 15.99
C ILE A 62 20.83 -9.01 16.19
N PRO A 63 21.76 -9.56 17.01
CA PRO A 63 21.84 -11.02 17.21
C PRO A 63 20.70 -11.59 18.06
N ASP A 64 19.94 -10.74 18.77
CA ASP A 64 18.78 -11.18 19.56
C ASP A 64 17.58 -11.47 18.67
N ASN A 65 17.21 -12.75 18.55
CA ASN A 65 16.13 -13.21 17.69
C ASN A 65 14.77 -12.60 18.07
N TRP A 66 14.49 -12.35 19.34
CA TRP A 66 13.23 -11.77 19.79
C TRP A 66 13.11 -10.32 19.41
N VAL A 67 14.18 -9.56 19.57
CA VAL A 67 14.24 -8.14 19.15
C VAL A 67 14.07 -8.06 17.63
N THR A 68 14.83 -8.86 16.89
CA THR A 68 14.77 -8.92 15.41
C THR A 68 13.36 -9.26 14.93
N LEU A 69 12.71 -10.27 15.49
CA LEU A 69 11.33 -10.64 15.16
C LEU A 69 10.33 -9.52 15.48
N SER A 70 10.48 -8.89 16.65
CA SER A 70 9.61 -7.78 17.07
C SER A 70 9.71 -6.59 16.12
N LEU A 71 10.92 -6.21 15.72
CA LEU A 71 11.16 -5.13 14.77
C LEU A 71 10.62 -5.47 13.37
N ALA A 72 10.83 -6.68 12.90
CA ALA A 72 10.29 -7.14 11.62
C ALA A 72 8.76 -7.15 11.61
N PHE A 73 8.13 -7.55 12.72
CA PHE A 73 6.68 -7.49 12.88
C PHE A 73 6.15 -6.05 12.88
N ILE A 74 6.80 -5.15 13.62
CA ILE A 74 6.43 -3.71 13.61
C ILE A 74 6.54 -3.16 12.19
N PHE A 75 7.62 -3.44 11.49
CA PHE A 75 7.84 -2.96 10.12
C PHE A 75 6.75 -3.47 9.16
N ALA A 76 6.49 -4.77 9.17
CA ALA A 76 5.46 -5.38 8.32
C ALA A 76 4.05 -4.86 8.64
N SER A 77 3.74 -4.68 9.93
CA SER A 77 2.47 -4.10 10.37
C SER A 77 2.34 -2.64 9.96
N SER A 78 3.41 -1.85 10.04
CA SER A 78 3.43 -0.46 9.59
C SER A 78 3.16 -0.33 8.10
N PHE A 79 3.76 -1.19 7.28
CA PHE A 79 3.46 -1.29 5.85
C PHE A 79 1.99 -1.65 5.61
N LEU A 80 1.49 -2.71 6.25
CA LEU A 80 0.11 -3.14 6.08
C LEU A 80 -0.90 -2.04 6.43
N LEU A 81 -0.71 -1.37 7.56
CA LEU A 81 -1.58 -0.29 8.02
C LEU A 81 -1.51 0.93 7.09
N HIS A 82 -0.35 1.24 6.53
CA HIS A 82 -0.16 2.26 5.50
C HIS A 82 -1.01 1.96 4.26
N GLU A 83 -0.92 0.76 3.70
CA GLU A 83 -1.71 0.36 2.51
C GLU A 83 -3.22 0.34 2.81
N LEU A 84 -3.61 -0.15 3.99
CA LEU A 84 -5.01 -0.15 4.42
C LEU A 84 -5.56 1.27 4.59
N ALA A 85 -4.74 2.22 5.03
CA ALA A 85 -5.16 3.62 5.15
C ALA A 85 -5.51 4.24 3.78
N HIS A 86 -4.71 3.98 2.74
CA HIS A 86 -5.04 4.37 1.38
C HIS A 86 -6.37 3.76 0.93
N LYS A 87 -6.51 2.43 1.12
CA LYS A 87 -7.70 1.70 0.73
C LYS A 87 -8.96 2.25 1.38
N PHE A 88 -8.98 2.34 2.71
CA PHE A 88 -10.17 2.78 3.43
C PHE A 88 -10.52 4.24 3.16
N THR A 89 -9.51 5.09 2.97
CA THR A 89 -9.74 6.47 2.57
C THR A 89 -10.36 6.55 1.18
N ALA A 90 -9.88 5.76 0.20
CA ALA A 90 -10.47 5.70 -1.13
C ALA A 90 -11.94 5.22 -1.07
N GLN A 91 -12.22 4.15 -0.33
CA GLN A 91 -13.57 3.61 -0.15
C GLN A 91 -14.51 4.63 0.53
N LYS A 92 -14.02 5.38 1.52
CA LYS A 92 -14.79 6.46 2.17
C LYS A 92 -15.23 7.54 1.17
N TYR A 93 -14.46 7.77 0.12
CA TYR A 93 -14.82 8.68 -0.97
C TYR A 93 -15.62 8.01 -2.11
N GLY A 94 -16.11 6.79 -1.90
CA GLY A 94 -16.90 6.05 -2.89
C GLY A 94 -16.08 5.52 -4.07
N LEU A 95 -14.76 5.45 -3.94
CA LEU A 95 -13.87 4.90 -4.96
C LEU A 95 -13.68 3.40 -4.74
N TRP A 96 -13.61 2.65 -5.83
CA TRP A 96 -13.17 1.27 -5.75
C TRP A 96 -11.68 1.21 -5.48
N SER A 97 -11.26 0.37 -4.53
CA SER A 97 -9.86 0.20 -4.18
C SER A 97 -9.54 -1.24 -3.80
N GLU A 98 -8.38 -1.71 -4.28
CA GLU A 98 -7.90 -3.08 -4.05
C GLU A 98 -6.37 -3.09 -4.04
N PHE A 99 -5.76 -3.70 -3.01
CA PHE A 99 -4.31 -3.90 -3.00
C PHE A 99 -3.91 -4.97 -4.01
N LYS A 100 -2.91 -4.65 -4.83
CA LYS A 100 -2.35 -5.57 -5.83
C LYS A 100 -0.83 -5.63 -5.76
N LEU A 101 -0.31 -6.85 -5.79
CA LEU A 101 1.12 -7.07 -6.01
C LEU A 101 1.49 -6.60 -7.41
N ILE A 102 2.64 -5.92 -7.50
CA ILE A 102 3.24 -5.51 -8.77
C ILE A 102 4.40 -6.46 -9.05
N PRO A 103 4.38 -7.25 -10.16
CA PRO A 103 5.40 -8.27 -10.41
C PRO A 103 6.83 -7.73 -10.33
N PHE A 104 7.11 -6.60 -10.97
CA PHE A 104 8.42 -5.96 -10.94
C PHE A 104 8.82 -5.47 -9.54
N GLY A 105 7.90 -4.81 -8.83
CA GLY A 105 8.13 -4.35 -7.46
C GLY A 105 8.33 -5.50 -6.47
N SER A 106 7.53 -6.58 -6.62
CA SER A 106 7.70 -7.80 -5.82
C SER A 106 9.05 -8.47 -6.07
N ALA A 107 9.49 -8.55 -7.34
CA ALA A 107 10.80 -9.10 -7.69
C ALA A 107 11.95 -8.25 -7.10
N LEU A 108 11.86 -6.92 -7.17
CA LEU A 108 12.83 -6.02 -6.51
C LEU A 108 12.84 -6.21 -4.98
N THR A 109 11.68 -6.33 -4.38
CA THR A 109 11.55 -6.57 -2.94
C THR A 109 12.19 -7.91 -2.54
N ILE A 110 11.98 -8.98 -3.32
CA ILE A 110 12.63 -10.28 -3.09
C ILE A 110 14.15 -10.16 -3.26
N ALA A 111 14.62 -9.54 -4.34
CA ALA A 111 16.05 -9.35 -4.57
C ALA A 111 16.71 -8.58 -3.43
N SER A 112 16.03 -7.58 -2.87
CA SER A 112 16.55 -6.76 -1.78
C SER A 112 16.76 -7.53 -0.47
N ILE A 113 16.17 -8.71 -0.29
CA ILE A 113 16.44 -9.58 0.86
C ILE A 113 17.94 -9.93 0.90
N PHE A 114 18.55 -10.14 -0.26
CA PHE A 114 19.94 -10.55 -0.41
C PHE A 114 20.91 -9.39 -0.65
N LEU A 115 20.40 -8.19 -0.90
CA LEU A 115 21.20 -7.01 -1.20
C LEU A 115 21.38 -6.11 0.04
N PRO A 116 22.46 -5.34 0.15
CA PRO A 116 22.62 -4.37 1.23
C PRO A 116 21.62 -3.22 1.13
N LEU A 117 21.23 -2.82 -0.08
CA LEU A 117 20.20 -1.83 -0.33
C LEU A 117 18.82 -2.46 -0.28
N LYS A 118 17.95 -1.97 0.62
CA LYS A 118 16.58 -2.48 0.80
C LYS A 118 15.60 -1.64 -0.01
N ILE A 119 14.96 -2.27 -0.99
CA ILE A 119 13.89 -1.70 -1.82
C ILE A 119 12.59 -2.42 -1.47
N ILE A 120 11.59 -1.68 -0.98
CA ILE A 120 10.33 -2.23 -0.50
C ILE A 120 9.20 -1.60 -1.30
N ALA A 121 8.72 -2.31 -2.29
CA ALA A 121 7.60 -1.90 -3.14
C ALA A 121 6.87 -3.12 -3.70
N PRO A 122 6.40 -4.08 -2.85
CA PRO A 122 5.84 -5.33 -3.34
C PRO A 122 4.53 -5.14 -4.11
N GLY A 123 3.79 -4.08 -3.82
CA GLY A 123 2.50 -3.78 -4.41
C GLY A 123 2.03 -2.38 -4.09
N THR A 124 0.80 -2.07 -4.48
CA THR A 124 0.14 -0.79 -4.20
C THR A 124 -1.38 -0.94 -4.20
N VAL A 125 -2.08 -0.02 -3.57
CA VAL A 125 -3.54 0.08 -3.66
C VAL A 125 -3.92 0.70 -5.01
N MET A 126 -4.56 -0.10 -5.85
CA MET A 126 -5.19 0.36 -7.10
C MET A 126 -6.51 1.04 -6.77
N ILE A 127 -6.72 2.25 -7.28
CA ILE A 127 -7.91 3.06 -7.03
C ILE A 127 -8.56 3.37 -8.38
N ILE A 128 -9.87 3.10 -8.49
CA ILE A 128 -10.65 3.32 -9.70
C ILE A 128 -11.92 4.08 -9.36
N GLY A 129 -12.23 5.10 -10.14
CA GLY A 129 -13.43 5.92 -9.99
C GLY A 129 -13.21 7.36 -10.42
N ARG A 130 -14.26 8.18 -10.33
CA ARG A 130 -14.14 9.62 -10.60
C ARG A 130 -13.74 10.31 -9.29
N ALA A 131 -12.51 10.81 -9.25
CA ALA A 131 -11.97 11.50 -8.10
C ALA A 131 -11.57 12.94 -8.46
N THR A 132 -11.75 13.87 -7.53
CA THR A 132 -11.16 15.22 -7.62
C THR A 132 -9.69 15.15 -7.21
N LEU A 133 -8.89 16.15 -7.59
CA LEU A 133 -7.50 16.29 -7.14
C LEU A 133 -7.40 16.25 -5.60
N SER A 134 -8.30 16.93 -4.90
CA SER A 134 -8.38 16.90 -3.44
C SER A 134 -8.62 15.50 -2.89
N THR A 135 -9.49 14.70 -3.53
CA THR A 135 -9.74 13.30 -3.12
C THR A 135 -8.51 12.43 -3.34
N ILE A 136 -7.83 12.59 -4.48
CA ILE A 136 -6.58 11.87 -4.78
C ILE A 136 -5.51 12.21 -3.74
N GLY A 137 -5.28 13.51 -3.49
CA GLY A 137 -4.28 13.97 -2.51
C GLY A 137 -4.57 13.47 -1.09
N ARG A 138 -5.84 13.53 -0.63
CA ARG A 138 -6.22 13.02 0.69
C ARG A 138 -6.03 11.51 0.80
N THR A 139 -6.35 10.77 -0.24
CA THR A 139 -6.16 9.31 -0.27
C THR A 139 -4.67 8.98 -0.27
N ALA A 140 -3.86 9.70 -1.04
CA ALA A 140 -2.41 9.52 -1.06
C ALA A 140 -1.76 9.91 0.29
N PHE A 141 -2.26 10.94 0.96
CA PHE A 141 -1.73 11.35 2.27
C PHE A 141 -2.09 10.38 3.41
N ALA A 142 -3.13 9.58 3.27
CA ALA A 142 -3.63 8.71 4.34
C ALA A 142 -2.59 7.68 4.82
N GLY A 143 -1.81 7.07 3.91
CA GLY A 143 -0.73 6.15 4.25
C GLY A 143 0.38 6.81 5.08
N PRO A 144 1.04 7.86 4.56
CA PRO A 144 2.04 8.60 5.31
C PRO A 144 1.54 9.14 6.65
N LEU A 145 0.30 9.66 6.70
CA LEU A 145 -0.31 10.12 7.95
C LEU A 145 -0.43 8.98 8.97
N THR A 146 -0.82 7.79 8.54
CA THR A 146 -0.90 6.62 9.41
C THR A 146 0.47 6.28 10.01
N ASN A 147 1.53 6.31 9.20
CA ASN A 147 2.89 6.10 9.70
C ASN A 147 3.32 7.20 10.69
N ILE A 148 2.97 8.48 10.45
CA ILE A 148 3.24 9.57 11.40
C ILE A 148 2.57 9.29 12.75
N MET A 149 1.28 8.90 12.73
CA MET A 149 0.52 8.62 13.95
C MET A 149 1.06 7.41 14.71
N LEU A 150 1.39 6.33 13.98
CA LEU A 150 2.03 5.14 14.55
C LEU A 150 3.40 5.48 15.14
N GLY A 151 4.23 6.21 14.40
CA GLY A 151 5.56 6.62 14.85
C GLY A 151 5.50 7.45 16.13
N TYR A 152 4.57 8.41 16.19
CA TYR A 152 4.36 9.23 17.38
C TYR A 152 3.87 8.40 18.57
N GLY A 153 2.90 7.50 18.36
CA GLY A 153 2.40 6.60 19.42
C GLY A 153 3.48 5.68 19.97
N LEU A 154 4.29 5.07 19.07
CA LEU A 154 5.42 4.23 19.47
C LEU A 154 6.50 5.02 20.23
N LEU A 155 6.79 6.26 19.80
CA LEU A 155 7.74 7.13 20.49
C LEU A 155 7.27 7.45 21.91
N LEU A 156 6.04 7.86 22.10
CA LEU A 156 5.47 8.13 23.42
C LEU A 156 5.53 6.88 24.31
N SER A 157 5.17 5.72 23.76
CA SER A 157 5.24 4.44 24.50
C SER A 157 6.67 4.07 24.88
N SER A 158 7.65 4.35 24.00
CA SER A 158 9.07 4.17 24.29
C SER A 158 9.53 5.02 25.47
N LEU A 159 9.11 6.28 25.54
CA LEU A 159 9.47 7.19 26.63
C LEU A 159 8.87 6.72 27.97
N LEU A 160 7.66 6.16 27.97
CA LEU A 160 6.99 5.64 29.17
C LEU A 160 7.64 4.35 29.68
N THR A 161 8.34 3.60 28.83
CA THR A 161 9.00 2.33 29.18
C THR A 161 10.53 2.46 29.23
N SER A 162 11.04 3.67 29.46
CA SER A 162 12.48 3.99 29.42
C SER A 162 13.33 3.01 30.25
N GLY A 163 14.55 2.71 29.74
CA GLY A 163 15.48 1.79 30.39
C GLY A 163 15.21 0.30 30.15
N SER A 164 14.21 -0.07 29.34
CA SER A 164 13.88 -1.45 29.03
C SER A 164 14.20 -1.80 27.56
N ILE A 165 14.36 -3.10 27.28
CA ILE A 165 14.45 -3.61 25.89
C ILE A 165 13.20 -3.26 25.07
N ILE A 166 12.05 -3.17 25.72
CA ILE A 166 10.78 -2.75 25.12
C ILE A 166 10.88 -1.30 24.62
N SER A 167 11.46 -0.40 25.43
CA SER A 167 11.68 0.99 25.03
C SER A 167 12.54 1.07 23.75
N MET A 168 13.59 0.27 23.67
CA MET A 168 14.43 0.21 22.47
C MET A 168 13.65 -0.28 21.25
N ILE A 169 12.87 -1.36 21.36
CA ILE A 169 12.05 -1.89 20.27
C ILE A 169 11.04 -0.84 19.79
N LEU A 170 10.33 -0.20 20.71
CA LEU A 170 9.35 0.84 20.40
C LEU A 170 9.99 2.06 19.77
N GLY A 171 11.16 2.49 20.24
CA GLY A 171 11.94 3.60 19.68
C GLY A 171 12.38 3.31 18.24
N TRP A 172 12.88 2.11 17.95
CA TRP A 172 13.18 1.68 16.59
C TRP A 172 11.94 1.62 15.72
N GLY A 173 10.81 1.14 16.25
CA GLY A 173 9.53 1.15 15.55
C GLY A 173 9.06 2.55 15.19
N ALA A 174 9.23 3.51 16.10
CA ALA A 174 8.95 4.92 15.86
C ALA A 174 9.83 5.49 14.73
N TYR A 175 11.13 5.21 14.77
CA TYR A 175 12.08 5.63 13.74
C TYR A 175 11.70 5.07 12.35
N VAL A 176 11.38 3.79 12.27
CA VAL A 176 10.95 3.15 11.01
C VAL A 176 9.72 3.83 10.43
N ASN A 177 8.71 4.09 11.26
CA ASN A 177 7.50 4.77 10.82
C ASN A 177 7.77 6.19 10.35
N ALA A 178 8.67 6.93 11.02
CA ALA A 178 9.09 8.26 10.58
C ALA A 178 9.77 8.21 9.19
N ILE A 179 10.69 7.26 8.98
CA ILE A 179 11.36 7.07 7.68
C ILE A 179 10.35 6.69 6.60
N LEU A 180 9.42 5.75 6.87
CA LEU A 180 8.38 5.38 5.91
C LEU A 180 7.50 6.57 5.53
N ALA A 181 7.11 7.40 6.49
CA ALA A 181 6.33 8.60 6.23
C ALA A 181 7.10 9.62 5.38
N ILE A 182 8.32 9.96 5.77
CA ILE A 182 9.17 10.93 5.07
C ILE A 182 9.43 10.47 3.64
N PHE A 183 9.82 9.19 3.47
CA PHE A 183 10.12 8.65 2.14
C PHE A 183 8.90 8.71 1.22
N ASN A 184 7.72 8.30 1.71
CA ASN A 184 6.51 8.32 0.92
C ASN A 184 5.97 9.73 0.65
N LEU A 185 6.37 10.75 1.42
CA LEU A 185 6.00 12.15 1.18
C LEU A 185 6.90 12.85 0.14
N ILE A 186 7.99 12.22 -0.29
CA ILE A 186 8.84 12.78 -1.36
C ILE A 186 8.02 12.85 -2.66
N PRO A 187 7.94 14.02 -3.31
CA PRO A 187 7.16 14.18 -4.54
C PRO A 187 7.91 13.66 -5.76
N PHE A 188 8.18 12.36 -5.80
CA PHE A 188 8.94 11.74 -6.87
C PHE A 188 8.38 10.38 -7.30
N GLY A 189 8.23 10.20 -8.61
CA GLY A 189 7.93 8.93 -9.25
C GLY A 189 6.59 8.31 -8.83
N VAL A 190 6.65 7.13 -8.23
CA VAL A 190 5.46 6.35 -7.83
C VAL A 190 5.05 6.57 -6.37
N LEU A 191 5.81 7.40 -5.63
CA LEU A 191 5.57 7.68 -4.22
C LEU A 191 4.30 8.50 -4.02
N ASP A 192 3.74 8.44 -2.83
CA ASP A 192 2.48 9.12 -2.52
C ASP A 192 2.59 10.63 -2.58
N GLY A 193 3.73 11.18 -2.22
CA GLY A 193 4.01 12.62 -2.29
C GLY A 193 3.75 13.22 -3.68
N GLN A 194 4.02 12.47 -4.75
CA GLN A 194 3.72 12.90 -6.12
C GLN A 194 2.23 13.10 -6.39
N LYS A 195 1.36 12.40 -5.67
CA LYS A 195 -0.10 12.48 -5.83
C LYS A 195 -0.75 13.53 -4.92
N ILE A 196 0.03 14.08 -3.97
CA ILE A 196 -0.44 15.07 -2.98
C ILE A 196 -0.34 16.50 -3.56
N ILE A 197 0.61 16.73 -4.45
CA ILE A 197 0.85 18.01 -5.14
C ILE A 197 -0.05 18.12 -6.38
#